data_a85ec32307a83ac09307f233f0713e91
#
_entry.id   a85ec32307a83ac09307f233f0713e91
#
_cell.length_a   1.000
_cell.length_b   1.000
_cell.length_c   1.000
_cell.angle_alpha   90.00
_cell.angle_beta   90.00
_cell.angle_gamma   90.00
#
_symmetry.space_group_name_H-M   'P 1'
#
loop_
_entity.id
_entity.type
_entity.pdbx_description
1 polymer ?
#
loop_
_entity_poly.entity_id
_entity_poly.type
_entity_poly.pdbx_seq_one_letter_code
_entity_poly.pdbx_strand_id
1 'polypeptide(L)'
;WIAAHQYAAATELFSGEIGELHGVRFVETTEAKIYRGGDLASDSRTLTVNGAVTANAEVSFTGGTVAANTLAGRYVLLGGKRVKVASNTAAKLVLEEAVTVSDKAVIYPGEGGKDGCAVYGCLFLGKGAYGVVDLSEGTEVIVKPRGSSGTADPLDQRSSVGWKGVHAAAILYDEYMVRVECGSSYSGEDKAN
;
A
#
# COMPACT_ATOMS: atom_id res chain seq x y z
N TRP A 1 22.83 -6.93 -14.34
CA TRP A 1 21.76 -7.84 -13.99
C TRP A 1 22.30 -9.26 -13.85
N ILE A 2 22.06 -9.87 -12.68
CA ILE A 2 22.34 -11.28 -12.45
C ILE A 2 20.98 -11.97 -12.28
N ALA A 3 20.65 -12.87 -13.19
CA ALA A 3 19.40 -13.61 -13.10
C ALA A 3 19.48 -14.67 -11.98
N ALA A 4 18.36 -14.96 -11.33
CA ALA A 4 18.31 -15.87 -10.18
C ALA A 4 18.90 -17.27 -10.47
N HIS A 5 18.80 -17.77 -11.70
CA HIS A 5 19.36 -19.05 -12.09
C HIS A 5 20.91 -19.06 -12.20
N GLN A 6 21.56 -17.90 -12.13
CA GLN A 6 23.02 -17.74 -12.20
C GLN A 6 23.68 -17.66 -10.80
N TYR A 7 22.89 -17.74 -9.73
CA TYR A 7 23.41 -17.70 -8.37
C TYR A 7 24.19 -18.99 -8.05
N ALA A 8 25.27 -18.83 -7.29
CA ALA A 8 26.16 -19.93 -6.94
C ALA A 8 25.50 -20.99 -6.04
N ALA A 9 24.50 -20.62 -5.26
CA ALA A 9 23.80 -21.53 -4.36
C ALA A 9 22.29 -21.28 -4.38
N ALA A 10 21.51 -22.34 -4.55
CA ALA A 10 20.04 -22.26 -4.54
C ALA A 10 19.46 -21.86 -3.16
N THR A 11 20.22 -22.01 -2.09
CA THR A 11 19.83 -21.61 -0.73
C THR A 11 19.81 -20.10 -0.50
N GLU A 12 20.36 -19.32 -1.42
CA GLU A 12 20.40 -17.86 -1.36
C GLU A 12 19.20 -17.19 -2.03
N LEU A 13 18.36 -17.98 -2.72
CA LEU A 13 17.18 -17.48 -3.43
C LEU A 13 16.02 -17.24 -2.47
N PHE A 14 15.42 -16.06 -2.56
CA PHE A 14 14.10 -15.81 -1.97
C PHE A 14 12.99 -16.40 -2.87
N SER A 15 11.88 -16.76 -2.25
CA SER A 15 10.70 -17.18 -3.01
C SER A 15 10.23 -16.02 -3.92
N GLY A 16 10.11 -16.30 -5.23
CA GLY A 16 9.73 -15.30 -6.23
C GLY A 16 10.86 -14.37 -6.68
N GLU A 17 12.11 -14.61 -6.27
CA GLU A 17 13.25 -13.81 -6.72
C GLU A 17 13.55 -14.04 -8.20
N ILE A 18 13.65 -12.96 -8.97
CA ILE A 18 13.92 -12.99 -10.41
C ILE A 18 15.36 -12.58 -10.77
N GLY A 19 16.03 -11.89 -9.88
CA GLY A 19 17.43 -11.50 -10.08
C GLY A 19 17.86 -10.35 -9.20
N GLU A 20 19.11 -9.96 -9.36
CA GLU A 20 19.77 -8.90 -8.60
C GLU A 20 20.45 -7.88 -9.52
N LEU A 21 20.41 -6.61 -9.13
CA LEU A 21 21.12 -5.53 -9.79
C LEU A 21 21.63 -4.52 -8.74
N HIS A 22 22.92 -4.26 -8.72
CA HIS A 22 23.56 -3.31 -7.82
C HIS A 22 23.23 -3.52 -6.33
N GLY A 23 23.16 -4.79 -5.89
CA GLY A 23 22.82 -5.13 -4.50
C GLY A 23 21.34 -5.02 -4.16
N VAL A 24 20.48 -4.77 -5.14
CA VAL A 24 19.02 -4.79 -4.99
C VAL A 24 18.48 -6.08 -5.57
N ARG A 25 17.79 -6.86 -4.73
CA ARG A 25 17.10 -8.08 -5.14
C ARG A 25 15.70 -7.76 -5.60
N PHE A 26 15.32 -8.31 -6.75
CA PHE A 26 14.00 -8.14 -7.34
C PHE A 26 13.17 -9.40 -7.09
N VAL A 27 12.04 -9.20 -6.43
CA VAL A 27 11.11 -10.28 -6.09
C VAL A 27 9.77 -9.97 -6.73
N GLU A 28 9.22 -10.95 -7.46
CA GLU A 28 7.89 -10.86 -8.07
C GLU A 28 6.87 -11.57 -7.16
N THR A 29 5.71 -10.95 -6.98
CA THR A 29 4.60 -11.54 -6.24
C THR A 29 3.26 -11.13 -6.83
N THR A 30 2.33 -12.07 -6.86
CA THR A 30 0.93 -11.83 -7.25
C THR A 30 0.10 -11.21 -6.12
N GLU A 31 0.64 -11.19 -4.89
CA GLU A 31 -0.02 -10.65 -3.71
C GLU A 31 0.19 -9.13 -3.54
N ALA A 32 0.95 -8.50 -4.44
CA ALA A 32 1.17 -7.06 -4.39
C ALA A 32 -0.15 -6.30 -4.60
N LYS A 33 -0.35 -5.25 -3.80
CA LYS A 33 -1.57 -4.44 -3.86
C LYS A 33 -1.72 -3.74 -5.20
N ILE A 34 -2.90 -3.90 -5.81
CA ILE A 34 -3.32 -3.20 -7.02
C ILE A 34 -4.30 -2.09 -6.61
N TYR A 35 -4.01 -0.85 -6.99
CA TYR A 35 -4.84 0.31 -6.67
C TYR A 35 -5.66 0.71 -7.90
N ARG A 36 -6.97 0.89 -7.72
CA ARG A 36 -7.88 1.34 -8.80
C ARG A 36 -8.31 2.79 -8.66
N GLY A 37 -8.17 3.40 -7.50
CA GLY A 37 -8.52 4.81 -7.27
C GLY A 37 -9.95 5.17 -7.61
N GLY A 38 -10.89 4.28 -7.37
CA GLY A 38 -12.31 4.49 -7.69
C GLY A 38 -12.99 5.57 -6.86
N ASP A 39 -12.35 6.09 -5.84
CA ASP A 39 -12.84 7.16 -4.96
C ASP A 39 -12.37 8.57 -5.36
N LEU A 40 -11.55 8.67 -6.42
CA LEU A 40 -11.06 9.93 -6.95
C LEU A 40 -11.68 10.21 -8.34
N ALA A 41 -11.92 11.49 -8.64
CA ALA A 41 -12.32 11.90 -9.96
C ALA A 41 -11.22 11.62 -11.00
N SER A 42 -11.60 11.39 -12.25
CA SER A 42 -10.68 11.00 -13.34
C SER A 42 -9.53 11.99 -13.55
N ASP A 43 -9.80 13.28 -13.35
CA ASP A 43 -8.83 14.37 -13.50
C ASP A 43 -8.06 14.72 -12.21
N SER A 44 -8.33 14.04 -11.09
CA SER A 44 -7.70 14.30 -9.79
C SER A 44 -6.20 14.10 -9.79
N ARG A 45 -5.66 13.41 -10.80
CA ARG A 45 -4.21 13.20 -11.00
C ARG A 45 -3.46 14.43 -11.50
N THR A 46 -4.17 15.45 -11.96
CA THR A 46 -3.60 16.70 -12.46
C THR A 46 -3.71 17.85 -11.46
N LEU A 47 -3.91 17.53 -10.18
CA LEU A 47 -4.00 18.56 -9.14
C LEU A 47 -2.70 19.35 -9.05
N THR A 48 -2.83 20.65 -8.98
CA THR A 48 -1.70 21.57 -8.80
C THR A 48 -2.01 22.60 -7.72
N VAL A 49 -0.99 23.07 -7.04
CA VAL A 49 -1.11 24.11 -6.03
C VAL A 49 -1.59 25.40 -6.68
N ASN A 50 -2.57 26.05 -6.09
CA ASN A 50 -3.10 27.34 -6.51
C ASN A 50 -2.60 28.45 -5.59
N GLY A 51 -1.55 29.14 -6.05
CA GLY A 51 -0.81 30.12 -5.27
C GLY A 51 0.30 29.52 -4.42
N ALA A 52 1.44 30.18 -4.34
CA ALA A 52 2.55 29.74 -3.50
C ALA A 52 2.13 29.70 -2.01
N VAL A 53 2.57 28.67 -1.31
CA VAL A 53 2.30 28.47 0.12
C VAL A 53 3.62 28.58 0.88
N THR A 54 3.65 29.37 1.95
CA THR A 54 4.83 29.54 2.80
C THR A 54 4.46 29.20 4.25
N ALA A 55 5.09 28.18 4.80
CA ALA A 55 4.94 27.73 6.19
C ALA A 55 3.47 27.65 6.64
N ASN A 56 2.61 27.06 5.81
CA ASN A 56 1.18 26.92 6.09
C ASN A 56 0.74 25.47 5.89
N ALA A 57 -0.20 25.01 6.71
CA ALA A 57 -0.81 23.71 6.61
C ALA A 57 -2.00 23.67 5.61
N GLU A 58 -2.55 24.82 5.23
CA GLU A 58 -3.61 24.88 4.22
C GLU A 58 -3.02 25.13 2.84
N VAL A 59 -3.37 24.25 1.90
CA VAL A 59 -2.95 24.30 0.50
C VAL A 59 -4.17 24.31 -0.38
N SER A 60 -4.40 25.38 -1.12
CA SER A 60 -5.43 25.43 -2.16
C SER A 60 -4.92 24.73 -3.42
N PHE A 61 -5.82 24.04 -4.12
CA PHE A 61 -5.45 23.36 -5.36
C PHE A 61 -6.48 23.61 -6.47
N THR A 62 -6.05 23.31 -7.68
CA THR A 62 -6.82 23.39 -8.92
C THR A 62 -6.43 22.23 -9.84
N GLY A 63 -7.10 22.06 -10.96
CA GLY A 63 -6.82 21.01 -11.94
C GLY A 63 -7.67 19.75 -11.75
N GLY A 64 -8.60 19.76 -10.81
CA GLY A 64 -9.54 18.67 -10.58
C GLY A 64 -10.36 18.89 -9.33
N THR A 65 -11.35 18.04 -9.10
CA THR A 65 -12.20 18.04 -7.91
C THR A 65 -12.02 16.74 -7.14
N VAL A 66 -11.88 16.85 -5.83
CA VAL A 66 -11.81 15.70 -4.92
C VAL A 66 -12.95 15.82 -3.93
N ALA A 67 -13.68 14.75 -3.70
CA ALA A 67 -14.75 14.76 -2.69
C ALA A 67 -14.16 15.09 -1.30
N ALA A 68 -14.94 15.79 -0.48
CA ALA A 68 -14.50 16.17 0.85
C ALA A 68 -14.10 14.94 1.68
N ASN A 69 -12.98 15.05 2.38
CA ASN A 69 -12.39 14.03 3.24
C ASN A 69 -11.96 12.71 2.57
N THR A 70 -11.99 12.61 1.24
CA THR A 70 -11.51 11.42 0.51
C THR A 70 -10.00 11.20 0.71
N LEU A 71 -9.24 12.26 0.85
CA LEU A 71 -7.79 12.21 1.07
C LEU A 71 -7.39 12.24 2.55
N ALA A 72 -8.34 12.35 3.47
CA ALA A 72 -8.07 12.41 4.90
C ALA A 72 -7.32 11.15 5.39
N GLY A 73 -6.25 11.36 6.14
CA GLY A 73 -5.37 10.29 6.63
C GLY A 73 -4.39 9.73 5.60
N ARG A 74 -4.49 10.08 4.32
CA ARG A 74 -3.57 9.64 3.26
C ARG A 74 -2.33 10.51 3.19
N TYR A 75 -1.28 9.93 2.63
CA TYR A 75 -0.09 10.67 2.23
C TYR A 75 -0.21 11.08 0.77
N VAL A 76 0.10 12.33 0.47
CA VAL A 76 0.20 12.85 -0.89
C VAL A 76 1.62 13.32 -1.16
N LEU A 77 2.04 13.26 -2.41
CA LEU A 77 3.30 13.85 -2.84
C LEU A 77 3.02 15.28 -3.31
N LEU A 78 3.55 16.25 -2.60
CA LEU A 78 3.34 17.67 -2.83
C LEU A 78 4.67 18.36 -3.14
N GLY A 79 4.84 18.76 -4.38
CA GLY A 79 6.09 19.37 -4.82
C GLY A 79 7.33 18.51 -4.57
N GLY A 80 7.20 17.19 -4.63
CA GLY A 80 8.27 16.23 -4.36
C GLY A 80 8.45 15.86 -2.89
N LYS A 81 7.69 16.46 -1.97
CA LYS A 81 7.70 16.13 -0.53
C LYS A 81 6.45 15.31 -0.18
N ARG A 82 6.63 14.21 0.54
CA ARG A 82 5.55 13.40 1.10
C ARG A 82 4.96 14.09 2.33
N VAL A 83 3.66 14.32 2.31
CA VAL A 83 2.94 14.99 3.39
C VAL A 83 1.64 14.27 3.70
N LYS A 84 1.23 14.27 4.96
CA LYS A 84 -0.02 13.65 5.39
C LYS A 84 -1.15 14.67 5.39
N VAL A 85 -2.31 14.26 4.87
CA VAL A 85 -3.51 15.08 4.78
C VAL A 85 -4.37 14.82 6.02
N ALA A 86 -4.63 15.87 6.80
CA ALA A 86 -5.55 15.81 7.93
C ALA A 86 -7.01 15.81 7.45
N SER A 87 -7.34 16.66 6.48
CA SER A 87 -8.67 16.73 5.88
C SER A 87 -8.58 17.40 4.50
N ASN A 88 -9.60 17.24 3.68
CA ASN A 88 -9.71 18.00 2.44
C ASN A 88 -11.13 18.45 2.16
N THR A 89 -11.24 19.56 1.46
CA THR A 89 -12.45 20.02 0.78
C THR A 89 -12.30 19.80 -0.73
N ALA A 90 -13.29 20.21 -1.51
CA ALA A 90 -13.21 20.10 -2.97
C ALA A 90 -12.07 20.92 -3.62
N ALA A 91 -11.50 21.90 -2.93
CA ALA A 91 -10.50 22.82 -3.49
C ALA A 91 -9.31 23.09 -2.55
N LYS A 92 -9.30 22.52 -1.35
CA LYS A 92 -8.24 22.72 -0.34
C LYS A 92 -7.85 21.44 0.34
N LEU A 93 -6.55 21.31 0.61
CA LEU A 93 -5.97 20.33 1.53
C LEU A 93 -5.63 21.02 2.84
N VAL A 94 -5.91 20.34 3.94
CA VAL A 94 -5.39 20.68 5.27
C VAL A 94 -4.41 19.57 5.64
N LEU A 95 -3.15 19.93 5.84
CA LEU A 95 -2.06 19.00 6.14
C LEU A 95 -1.83 18.91 7.64
N GLU A 96 -1.23 17.82 8.11
CA GLU A 96 -0.83 17.71 9.51
C GLU A 96 0.38 18.60 9.84
N GLU A 97 1.18 18.96 8.83
CA GLU A 97 2.36 19.79 8.98
C GLU A 97 2.32 21.00 8.05
N ALA A 98 2.93 22.10 8.49
CA ALA A 98 3.11 23.27 7.65
C ALA A 98 4.13 23.02 6.55
N VAL A 99 3.81 23.42 5.33
CA VAL A 99 4.67 23.24 4.15
C VAL A 99 4.98 24.57 3.46
N THR A 100 6.12 24.58 2.77
CA THR A 100 6.46 25.64 1.83
C THR A 100 6.54 25.04 0.45
N VAL A 101 5.70 25.51 -0.47
CA VAL A 101 5.58 24.94 -1.81
C VAL A 101 5.29 26.03 -2.83
N SER A 102 5.85 25.90 -4.01
CA SER A 102 5.69 26.86 -5.11
C SER A 102 4.29 26.78 -5.72
N ASP A 103 3.85 27.88 -6.33
CA ASP A 103 2.67 27.87 -7.18
C ASP A 103 2.82 26.85 -8.32
N LYS A 104 1.69 26.22 -8.69
CA LYS A 104 1.63 25.18 -9.73
C LYS A 104 2.47 23.91 -9.45
N ALA A 105 2.99 23.72 -8.24
CA ALA A 105 3.59 22.47 -7.88
C ALA A 105 2.54 21.33 -7.99
N VAL A 106 2.96 20.18 -8.51
CA VAL A 106 2.06 19.05 -8.70
C VAL A 106 1.73 18.42 -7.36
N ILE A 107 0.46 18.10 -7.16
CA ILE A 107 -0.04 17.32 -6.04
C ILE A 107 -0.41 15.95 -6.59
N TYR A 108 0.29 14.91 -6.12
CA TYR A 108 0.04 13.53 -6.52
C TYR A 108 -0.67 12.78 -5.38
N PRO A 109 -1.96 12.49 -5.53
CA PRO A 109 -2.75 11.88 -4.46
C PRO A 109 -2.47 10.39 -4.24
N GLY A 110 -1.74 9.73 -5.14
CA GLY A 110 -1.47 8.28 -5.07
C GLY A 110 -2.71 7.41 -5.30
N GLU A 111 -2.52 6.10 -5.22
CA GLU A 111 -3.58 5.09 -5.13
C GLU A 111 -4.61 5.07 -6.28
N GLY A 112 -4.18 4.62 -7.45
CA GLY A 112 -4.98 4.42 -8.63
C GLY A 112 -4.61 5.33 -9.80
N GLY A 113 -4.92 4.90 -11.00
CA GLY A 113 -4.62 5.57 -12.26
C GLY A 113 -5.68 6.57 -12.70
N LYS A 114 -5.37 7.33 -13.73
CA LYS A 114 -6.34 8.14 -14.44
C LYS A 114 -7.47 7.25 -14.95
N ASP A 115 -8.70 7.76 -14.92
CA ASP A 115 -9.91 7.06 -15.40
C ASP A 115 -10.14 5.70 -14.72
N GLY A 116 -9.63 5.52 -13.49
CA GLY A 116 -9.77 4.27 -12.74
C GLY A 116 -8.89 3.13 -13.23
N CYS A 117 -7.88 3.40 -14.06
CA CYS A 117 -6.91 2.39 -14.46
C CYS A 117 -6.15 1.82 -13.27
N ALA A 118 -5.78 0.55 -13.38
CA ALA A 118 -4.98 -0.14 -12.37
C ALA A 118 -3.59 0.50 -12.22
N VAL A 119 -3.16 0.64 -10.98
CA VAL A 119 -1.81 1.09 -10.61
C VAL A 119 -1.16 0.03 -9.74
N TYR A 120 0.05 -0.34 -10.10
CA TYR A 120 0.85 -1.35 -9.43
C TYR A 120 1.88 -0.68 -8.54
N GLY A 121 1.94 -1.12 -7.29
CA GLY A 121 2.92 -0.64 -6.33
C GLY A 121 4.20 -1.47 -6.37
N CYS A 122 5.32 -0.83 -6.67
CA CYS A 122 6.63 -1.42 -6.50
C CYS A 122 7.23 -0.89 -5.19
N LEU A 123 7.58 -1.79 -4.27
CA LEU A 123 8.12 -1.45 -2.97
C LEU A 123 9.63 -1.67 -2.94
N PHE A 124 10.38 -0.62 -2.63
CA PHE A 124 11.80 -0.71 -2.31
C PHE A 124 11.95 -0.70 -0.79
N LEU A 125 12.47 -1.79 -0.25
CA LEU A 125 12.56 -2.02 1.19
C LEU A 125 14.02 -2.10 1.62
N GLY A 126 14.44 -1.18 2.46
CA GLY A 126 15.73 -1.24 3.12
C GLY A 126 15.71 -2.18 4.32
N LYS A 127 16.90 -2.55 4.80
CA LYS A 127 17.03 -3.38 6.00
C LYS A 127 16.42 -2.67 7.21
N GLY A 128 15.49 -3.34 7.89
CA GLY A 128 14.79 -2.80 9.05
C GLY A 128 13.62 -1.85 8.73
N ALA A 129 13.22 -1.73 7.45
CA ALA A 129 12.09 -0.88 7.06
C ALA A 129 10.78 -1.28 7.75
N TYR A 130 10.54 -2.56 7.91
CA TYR A 130 9.35 -3.09 8.58
C TYR A 130 9.71 -4.29 9.46
N GLY A 131 8.83 -4.59 10.40
CA GLY A 131 8.88 -5.79 11.23
C GLY A 131 7.61 -6.60 11.12
N VAL A 132 7.75 -7.90 11.15
CA VAL A 132 6.64 -8.85 11.25
C VAL A 132 6.82 -9.62 12.54
N VAL A 133 5.75 -9.72 13.32
CA VAL A 133 5.72 -10.55 14.52
C VAL A 133 5.22 -11.92 14.11
N ASP A 134 6.08 -12.92 14.29
CA ASP A 134 5.74 -14.33 14.19
C ASP A 134 5.71 -14.89 15.61
N LEU A 135 4.52 -15.19 16.10
CA LEU A 135 4.36 -15.84 17.39
C LEU A 135 4.56 -17.35 17.21
N SER A 136 5.28 -17.95 18.14
CA SER A 136 5.77 -19.34 18.12
C SER A 136 4.69 -20.40 17.86
N GLU A 137 3.42 -20.06 17.99
CA GLU A 137 2.28 -20.97 17.72
C GLU A 137 1.79 -20.89 16.25
N GLY A 138 2.25 -19.91 15.45
CA GLY A 138 1.87 -19.75 14.05
C GLY A 138 0.36 -19.79 13.81
N THR A 139 -0.05 -20.38 12.71
CA THR A 139 -1.45 -20.68 12.43
C THR A 139 -1.78 -22.10 12.89
N GLU A 140 -2.69 -22.23 13.85
CA GLU A 140 -3.16 -23.52 14.37
C GLU A 140 -4.51 -23.87 13.76
N VAL A 141 -4.63 -25.09 13.25
CA VAL A 141 -5.90 -25.66 12.79
C VAL A 141 -6.44 -26.61 13.86
N ILE A 142 -7.63 -26.31 14.36
CA ILE A 142 -8.28 -27.06 15.42
C ILE A 142 -9.43 -27.85 14.81
N VAL A 143 -9.33 -29.16 14.88
CA VAL A 143 -10.39 -30.08 14.42
C VAL A 143 -11.09 -30.69 15.66
N LYS A 144 -12.38 -30.47 15.74
CA LYS A 144 -13.25 -31.08 16.74
C LYS A 144 -14.05 -32.18 16.08
N PRO A 145 -13.75 -33.47 16.35
CA PRO A 145 -14.52 -34.58 15.81
C PRO A 145 -15.90 -34.69 16.46
N ARG A 146 -16.77 -35.49 15.89
CA ARG A 146 -18.06 -35.84 16.50
C ARG A 146 -17.87 -36.33 17.90
N GLY A 147 -18.76 -35.97 18.82
CA GLY A 147 -18.67 -36.31 20.22
C GLY A 147 -17.77 -35.45 21.07
N SER A 148 -17.10 -34.43 20.47
CA SER A 148 -16.21 -33.54 21.20
C SER A 148 -16.89 -32.27 21.75
N SER A 149 -18.15 -32.01 21.38
CA SER A 149 -18.88 -30.76 21.71
C SER A 149 -19.66 -30.84 23.04
N GLY A 150 -19.63 -31.99 23.73
CA GLY A 150 -20.33 -32.17 25.02
C GLY A 150 -21.82 -31.85 24.91
N THR A 151 -22.36 -31.12 25.86
CA THR A 151 -23.81 -30.80 25.93
C THR A 151 -24.32 -29.90 24.81
N ALA A 152 -23.44 -29.30 24.01
CA ALA A 152 -23.83 -28.46 22.86
C ALA A 152 -24.27 -29.28 21.64
N ASP A 153 -23.93 -30.56 21.59
CA ASP A 153 -24.36 -31.54 20.57
C ASP A 153 -24.65 -32.90 21.19
N PRO A 154 -25.81 -33.02 21.89
CA PRO A 154 -26.15 -34.20 22.62
C PRO A 154 -26.39 -35.45 21.74
N LEU A 155 -26.50 -35.26 20.43
CA LEU A 155 -26.69 -36.37 19.47
C LEU A 155 -25.41 -36.73 18.72
N ASP A 156 -24.29 -36.09 19.05
CA ASP A 156 -22.98 -36.32 18.43
C ASP A 156 -22.97 -36.27 16.88
N GLN A 157 -23.78 -35.34 16.33
CA GLN A 157 -23.97 -35.24 14.87
C GLN A 157 -23.05 -34.25 14.20
N ARG A 158 -22.39 -33.36 14.98
CA ARG A 158 -21.61 -32.25 14.46
C ARG A 158 -20.12 -32.46 14.65
N SER A 159 -19.37 -32.03 13.65
CA SER A 159 -17.95 -31.78 13.76
C SER A 159 -17.65 -30.35 13.36
N SER A 160 -16.61 -29.75 13.90
CA SER A 160 -16.20 -28.39 13.52
C SER A 160 -14.71 -28.33 13.25
N VAL A 161 -14.35 -27.50 12.28
CA VAL A 161 -12.98 -27.12 11.98
C VAL A 161 -12.85 -25.63 12.17
N GLY A 162 -11.94 -25.23 13.01
CA GLY A 162 -11.59 -23.85 13.24
C GLY A 162 -10.11 -23.62 13.00
N TRP A 163 -9.74 -22.40 12.79
CA TRP A 163 -8.33 -22.00 12.76
C TRP A 163 -8.14 -20.74 13.60
N LYS A 164 -6.99 -20.60 14.17
CA LYS A 164 -6.54 -19.34 14.79
C LYS A 164 -5.17 -19.00 14.27
N GLY A 165 -4.90 -17.73 14.08
CA GLY A 165 -3.59 -17.23 13.73
C GLY A 165 -3.38 -15.88 14.39
N VAL A 166 -2.17 -15.62 14.84
CA VAL A 166 -1.77 -14.33 15.40
C VAL A 166 -0.58 -13.82 14.61
N HIS A 167 -0.76 -12.71 13.95
CA HIS A 167 0.30 -12.03 13.22
C HIS A 167 0.11 -10.52 13.32
N ALA A 168 1.19 -9.79 13.28
CA ALA A 168 1.18 -8.35 13.19
C ALA A 168 2.34 -7.91 12.31
N ALA A 169 2.15 -6.81 11.59
CA ALA A 169 3.21 -6.17 10.84
C ALA A 169 3.16 -4.67 11.13
N ALA A 170 4.33 -4.04 11.22
CA ALA A 170 4.44 -2.60 11.41
C ALA A 170 5.62 -2.04 10.63
N ILE A 171 5.46 -0.81 10.15
CA ILE A 171 6.57 -0.05 9.59
C ILE A 171 7.41 0.44 10.76
N LEU A 172 8.73 0.13 10.75
CA LEU A 172 9.67 0.53 11.78
C LEU A 172 10.35 1.85 11.42
N TYR A 173 10.82 1.96 10.19
CA TYR A 173 11.47 3.15 9.65
C TYR A 173 10.89 3.48 8.29
N ASP A 174 10.04 4.49 8.25
CA ASP A 174 9.37 4.95 7.03
C ASP A 174 10.36 5.45 5.97
N GLU A 175 11.48 6.02 6.40
CA GLU A 175 12.55 6.52 5.53
C GLU A 175 13.26 5.41 4.72
N TYR A 176 13.16 4.15 5.17
CA TYR A 176 13.77 2.99 4.51
C TYR A 176 12.80 2.27 3.58
N MET A 177 11.64 2.85 3.35
CA MET A 177 10.63 2.30 2.48
C MET A 177 10.22 3.33 1.42
N VAL A 178 10.34 2.94 0.15
CA VAL A 178 9.88 3.77 -0.98
C VAL A 178 8.89 2.98 -1.81
N ARG A 179 7.71 3.55 -2.03
CA ARG A 179 6.70 3.02 -2.93
C ARG A 179 6.74 3.79 -4.24
N VAL A 180 6.93 3.10 -5.33
CA VAL A 180 6.82 3.62 -6.68
C VAL A 180 5.56 3.07 -7.30
N GLU A 181 4.69 3.95 -7.77
CA GLU A 181 3.45 3.59 -8.44
C GLU A 181 3.63 3.67 -9.95
N CYS A 182 3.27 2.59 -10.65
CA CYS A 182 3.37 2.53 -12.10
C CYS A 182 2.12 1.91 -12.71
N GLY A 183 1.79 2.33 -13.95
CA GLY A 183 0.79 1.66 -14.77
C GLY A 183 1.40 0.51 -15.55
N SER A 184 0.56 -0.38 -16.08
CA SER A 184 0.96 -1.42 -17.00
C SER A 184 0.57 -1.05 -18.42
N SER A 185 1.44 -1.34 -19.38
CA SER A 185 1.13 -1.26 -20.81
C SER A 185 0.30 -2.46 -21.31
N TYR A 186 0.20 -3.53 -20.51
CA TYR A 186 -0.53 -4.75 -20.86
C TYR A 186 -1.99 -4.72 -20.43
N SER A 187 -2.27 -4.20 -19.26
CA SER A 187 -3.63 -4.11 -18.72
C SER A 187 -3.76 -2.91 -17.78
N GLY A 188 -4.84 -2.13 -17.97
CA GLY A 188 -5.30 -1.14 -17.00
C GLY A 188 -6.57 -1.58 -16.29
N GLU A 189 -7.05 -2.79 -16.57
CA GLU A 189 -8.37 -3.29 -16.16
C GLU A 189 -8.30 -4.29 -14.96
N ASP A 190 -7.11 -4.57 -14.45
CA ASP A 190 -6.96 -5.52 -13.36
C ASP A 190 -7.73 -5.08 -12.12
N LYS A 191 -8.38 -6.02 -11.48
CA LYS A 191 -9.18 -5.74 -10.27
C LYS A 191 -8.26 -5.42 -9.09
N ALA A 192 -8.71 -4.51 -8.25
CA ALA A 192 -8.07 -4.29 -6.95
C ALA A 192 -8.17 -5.57 -6.11
N ASN A 193 -7.10 -5.93 -5.42
CA ASN A 193 -7.01 -7.05 -4.50
C ASN A 193 -6.96 -6.55 -3.04
#